data_c5463fa7ced7ba8c4b7803318c8f9725
#
_entry.id   c5463fa7ced7ba8c4b7803318c8f9725
#
_cell.length_a   1.000
_cell.length_b   1.000
_cell.length_c   1.000
_cell.angle_alpha   90.00
_cell.angle_beta   90.00
_cell.angle_gamma   90.00
#
_symmetry.space_group_name_H-M   'P 1'
#
loop_
_entity.id
_entity.type
_entity.pdbx_description
1 polymer ?
#
loop_
_entity_poly.entity_id
_entity_poly.type
_entity_poly.pdbx_seq_one_letter_code
_entity_poly.pdbx_strand_id
1 'polypeptide(L)'
;MSNIQIKHISWDLNKSFNISRGSKTTAETIEVKIESNNFYGYGECVPYKRYDETIDSVTSEINNLKPDIEEGNINLTNLDRFLKNGAARNAIDCAMWDLECKIKNTSIWKLMGVTKPTTLPGSYTVVLDEPEKMIEDVSNHLEFPTLKLKVNKNDLHQILTKTRELSPNKVLI
;
A
#
# COMPACT_ATOMS: atom_id res chain seq x y z
N MET A 1 -15.92 -3.34 -24.61
CA MET A 1 -16.39 -3.71 -23.27
C MET A 1 -15.18 -4.00 -22.41
N SER A 2 -15.19 -3.52 -21.21
CA SER A 2 -14.16 -3.86 -20.21
C SER A 2 -14.59 -5.11 -19.45
N ASN A 3 -13.64 -5.80 -18.80
CA ASN A 3 -13.92 -6.91 -17.88
C ASN A 3 -13.14 -6.64 -16.59
N ILE A 4 -13.80 -6.77 -15.44
CA ILE A 4 -13.16 -6.59 -14.13
C ILE A 4 -13.13 -7.92 -13.38
N GLN A 5 -11.98 -8.27 -12.85
CA GLN A 5 -11.73 -9.43 -12.01
C GLN A 5 -11.26 -8.98 -10.63
N ILE A 6 -11.72 -9.64 -9.59
CA ILE A 6 -11.41 -9.34 -8.20
C ILE A 6 -10.87 -10.60 -7.56
N LYS A 7 -9.74 -10.49 -6.88
CA LYS A 7 -9.09 -11.63 -6.23
C LYS A 7 -8.62 -11.26 -4.83
N HIS A 8 -9.03 -12.04 -3.84
CA HIS A 8 -8.42 -12.01 -2.51
C HIS A 8 -7.09 -12.75 -2.54
N ILE A 9 -6.03 -12.15 -2.03
CA ILE A 9 -4.69 -12.72 -1.96
C ILE A 9 -4.18 -12.57 -0.52
N SER A 10 -3.63 -13.66 0.00
CA SER A 10 -2.90 -13.69 1.27
C SER A 10 -1.40 -13.82 0.98
N TRP A 11 -0.63 -12.81 1.34
CA TRP A 11 0.82 -12.79 1.16
C TRP A 11 1.50 -13.15 2.47
N ASP A 12 2.34 -14.16 2.47
CA ASP A 12 3.20 -14.46 3.61
C ASP A 12 4.24 -13.35 3.79
N LEU A 13 4.40 -12.87 5.02
CA LEU A 13 5.44 -11.90 5.35
C LEU A 13 6.76 -12.61 5.65
N ASN A 14 7.88 -12.07 5.17
CA ASN A 14 9.22 -12.62 5.43
C ASN A 14 9.56 -12.69 6.93
N LYS A 15 8.99 -11.79 7.73
CA LYS A 15 9.05 -11.80 9.20
C LYS A 15 7.72 -11.28 9.77
N SER A 16 7.40 -11.69 10.98
CA SER A 16 6.22 -11.17 11.68
C SER A 16 6.27 -9.65 11.79
N PHE A 17 5.20 -8.98 11.40
CA PHE A 17 5.07 -7.54 11.53
C PHE A 17 4.39 -7.21 12.85
N ASN A 18 5.20 -6.88 13.85
CA ASN A 18 4.76 -6.59 15.21
C ASN A 18 4.63 -5.09 15.43
N ILE A 19 3.51 -4.71 16.02
CA ILE A 19 3.24 -3.34 16.49
C ILE A 19 2.59 -3.41 17.88
N SER A 20 2.51 -2.30 18.57
CA SER A 20 1.90 -2.22 19.91
C SER A 20 0.44 -2.72 20.00
N ARG A 21 -0.25 -2.88 18.85
CA ARG A 21 -1.67 -3.30 18.79
C ARG A 21 -1.88 -4.72 18.25
N GLY A 22 -0.83 -5.45 17.94
CA GLY A 22 -0.91 -6.81 17.41
C GLY A 22 0.24 -7.21 16.50
N SER A 23 0.16 -8.45 16.04
CA SER A 23 1.14 -9.07 15.15
C SER A 23 0.43 -9.63 13.93
N LYS A 24 1.11 -9.61 12.78
CA LYS A 24 0.66 -10.22 11.54
C LYS A 24 1.79 -11.04 10.91
N THR A 25 1.45 -12.20 10.38
CA THR A 25 2.34 -13.06 9.60
C THR A 25 1.97 -13.06 8.12
N THR A 26 0.75 -12.55 7.80
CA THR A 26 0.23 -12.41 6.43
C THR A 26 -0.27 -10.98 6.18
N ALA A 27 -0.24 -10.57 4.92
CA ALA A 27 -0.92 -9.38 4.44
C ALA A 27 -2.09 -9.83 3.54
N GLU A 28 -3.32 -9.54 3.99
CA GLU A 28 -4.54 -9.82 3.25
C GLU A 28 -4.85 -8.66 2.32
N THR A 29 -4.90 -8.93 1.00
CA THR A 29 -5.11 -7.91 -0.02
C THR A 29 -6.23 -8.29 -0.98
N ILE A 30 -6.78 -7.29 -1.66
CA ILE A 30 -7.68 -7.48 -2.78
C ILE A 30 -7.03 -6.90 -4.02
N GLU A 31 -6.74 -7.75 -4.99
CA GLU A 31 -6.30 -7.36 -6.32
C GLU A 31 -7.51 -7.13 -7.22
N VAL A 32 -7.48 -6.03 -7.95
CA VAL A 32 -8.42 -5.70 -9.02
C VAL A 32 -7.67 -5.68 -10.34
N LYS A 33 -8.15 -6.45 -11.30
CA LYS A 33 -7.68 -6.43 -12.69
C LYS A 33 -8.81 -5.92 -13.59
N ILE A 34 -8.56 -4.86 -14.35
CA ILE A 34 -9.48 -4.35 -15.38
C ILE A 34 -8.85 -4.59 -16.75
N GLU A 35 -9.60 -5.24 -17.65
CA GLU A 35 -9.16 -5.56 -19.00
C GLU A 35 -10.02 -4.80 -20.02
N SER A 36 -9.39 -4.17 -21.00
CA SER A 36 -10.04 -3.51 -22.14
C SER A 36 -9.06 -3.43 -23.32
N ASN A 37 -9.57 -3.63 -24.55
CA ASN A 37 -8.78 -3.50 -25.80
C ASN A 37 -7.47 -4.33 -25.81
N ASN A 38 -7.48 -5.53 -25.26
CA ASN A 38 -6.30 -6.41 -25.09
C ASN A 38 -5.21 -5.87 -24.14
N PHE A 39 -5.50 -4.82 -23.39
CA PHE A 39 -4.67 -4.32 -22.30
C PHE A 39 -5.34 -4.63 -20.96
N TYR A 40 -4.55 -4.66 -19.91
CA TYR A 40 -5.05 -4.85 -18.55
C TYR A 40 -4.28 -3.97 -17.57
N GLY A 41 -5.02 -3.40 -16.63
CA GLY A 41 -4.48 -2.65 -15.50
C GLY A 41 -4.72 -3.37 -14.19
N TYR A 42 -3.78 -3.23 -13.28
CA TYR A 42 -3.85 -3.79 -11.93
C TYR A 42 -3.92 -2.71 -10.87
N GLY A 43 -4.70 -2.97 -9.85
CA GLY A 43 -4.69 -2.22 -8.61
C GLY A 43 -4.85 -3.17 -7.43
N GLU A 44 -4.31 -2.80 -6.29
CA GLU A 44 -4.36 -3.59 -5.07
C GLU A 44 -4.75 -2.71 -3.89
N CYS A 45 -5.46 -3.27 -2.94
CA CYS A 45 -5.73 -2.61 -1.67
C CYS A 45 -5.62 -3.56 -0.49
N VAL A 46 -5.45 -2.96 0.69
CA VAL A 46 -5.46 -3.64 1.98
C VAL A 46 -6.66 -3.13 2.77
N PRO A 47 -7.78 -3.87 2.85
CA PRO A 47 -8.90 -3.52 3.72
C PRO A 47 -8.43 -3.41 5.18
N TYR A 48 -8.80 -2.34 5.87
CA TYR A 48 -8.27 -2.08 7.19
C TYR A 48 -9.39 -1.87 8.23
N LYS A 49 -9.46 -2.76 9.22
CA LYS A 49 -10.50 -2.75 10.28
C LYS A 49 -10.68 -1.41 11.01
N ARG A 50 -9.63 -0.59 11.07
CA ARG A 50 -9.71 0.74 11.68
C ARG A 50 -10.63 1.69 10.91
N TYR A 51 -10.86 1.41 9.63
CA TYR A 51 -11.75 2.16 8.75
C TYR A 51 -13.04 1.39 8.45
N ASP A 52 -13.37 0.42 9.31
CA ASP A 52 -14.54 -0.47 9.18
C ASP A 52 -14.56 -1.28 7.87
N GLU A 53 -13.37 -1.57 7.33
CA GLU A 53 -13.19 -2.34 6.10
C GLU A 53 -12.80 -3.79 6.41
N THR A 54 -13.39 -4.72 5.67
CA THR A 54 -13.06 -6.15 5.64
C THR A 54 -12.86 -6.61 4.20
N ILE A 55 -12.24 -7.77 4.00
CA ILE A 55 -12.15 -8.40 2.66
C ILE A 55 -13.55 -8.53 2.03
N ASP A 56 -14.52 -9.02 2.79
CA ASP A 56 -15.88 -9.24 2.29
C ASP A 56 -16.60 -7.93 1.95
N SER A 57 -16.51 -6.91 2.82
CA SER A 57 -17.16 -5.62 2.57
C SER A 57 -16.62 -4.92 1.34
N VAL A 58 -15.28 -4.88 1.20
CA VAL A 58 -14.61 -4.23 0.06
C VAL A 58 -14.85 -5.02 -1.24
N THR A 59 -14.79 -6.36 -1.18
CA THR A 59 -15.11 -7.21 -2.34
C THR A 59 -16.54 -7.00 -2.80
N SER A 60 -17.51 -6.92 -1.85
CA SER A 60 -18.91 -6.65 -2.17
C SER A 60 -19.10 -5.26 -2.78
N GLU A 61 -18.42 -4.25 -2.24
CA GLU A 61 -18.47 -2.88 -2.76
C GLU A 61 -17.97 -2.79 -4.22
N ILE A 62 -16.87 -3.47 -4.54
CA ILE A 62 -16.34 -3.52 -5.91
C ILE A 62 -17.29 -4.31 -6.83
N ASN A 63 -17.80 -5.46 -6.39
CA ASN A 63 -18.74 -6.28 -7.17
C ASN A 63 -20.03 -5.54 -7.53
N ASN A 64 -20.54 -4.69 -6.64
CA ASN A 64 -21.72 -3.89 -6.91
C ASN A 64 -21.52 -2.87 -8.05
N LEU A 65 -20.30 -2.45 -8.29
CA LEU A 65 -19.95 -1.50 -9.36
C LEU A 65 -19.47 -2.18 -10.64
N LYS A 66 -19.29 -3.51 -10.60
CA LYS A 66 -18.77 -4.27 -11.74
C LYS A 66 -19.53 -4.00 -13.03
N PRO A 67 -20.88 -4.06 -13.09
CA PRO A 67 -21.62 -3.83 -14.33
C PRO A 67 -21.33 -2.44 -14.91
N ASP A 68 -21.36 -1.40 -14.10
CA ASP A 68 -21.16 -0.02 -14.53
C ASP A 68 -19.71 0.24 -15.02
N ILE A 69 -18.73 -0.45 -14.44
CA ILE A 69 -17.32 -0.38 -14.89
C ILE A 69 -17.17 -1.09 -16.24
N GLU A 70 -17.80 -2.27 -16.40
CA GLU A 70 -17.73 -3.06 -17.63
C GLU A 70 -18.45 -2.38 -18.81
N GLU A 71 -19.52 -1.65 -18.54
CA GLU A 71 -20.25 -0.83 -19.52
C GLU A 71 -19.57 0.52 -19.82
N GLY A 72 -18.61 0.95 -18.98
CA GLY A 72 -17.91 2.23 -19.11
C GLY A 72 -18.64 3.43 -18.50
N ASN A 73 -19.74 3.19 -17.77
CA ASN A 73 -20.48 4.22 -17.02
C ASN A 73 -19.61 4.82 -15.90
N ILE A 74 -18.73 4.01 -15.30
CA ILE A 74 -17.73 4.42 -14.30
C ILE A 74 -16.34 4.41 -14.93
N ASN A 75 -15.62 5.51 -14.77
CA ASN A 75 -14.29 5.74 -15.31
C ASN A 75 -13.46 6.65 -14.36
N LEU A 76 -12.21 6.93 -14.73
CA LEU A 76 -11.29 7.78 -13.96
C LEU A 76 -11.83 9.17 -13.60
N THR A 77 -12.75 9.72 -14.39
CA THR A 77 -13.23 11.10 -14.18
C THR A 77 -14.44 11.21 -13.25
N ASN A 78 -15.08 10.09 -12.94
CA ASN A 78 -16.30 10.07 -12.14
C ASN A 78 -16.33 9.02 -11.02
N LEU A 79 -15.28 8.21 -10.86
CA LEU A 79 -15.21 7.15 -9.83
C LEU A 79 -15.49 7.65 -8.41
N ASP A 80 -15.11 8.90 -8.12
CA ASP A 80 -15.31 9.56 -6.83
C ASP A 80 -16.77 9.82 -6.48
N ARG A 81 -17.66 9.80 -7.46
CA ARG A 81 -19.12 9.95 -7.26
C ARG A 81 -19.78 8.64 -6.81
N PHE A 82 -19.15 7.51 -7.09
CA PHE A 82 -19.68 6.17 -6.80
C PHE A 82 -19.04 5.54 -5.57
N LEU A 83 -17.78 5.87 -5.28
CA LEU A 83 -17.02 5.32 -4.16
C LEU A 83 -16.47 6.42 -3.24
N LYS A 84 -16.68 6.23 -1.96
CA LYS A 84 -15.98 7.01 -0.92
C LYS A 84 -14.48 6.71 -0.94
N ASN A 85 -13.69 7.57 -0.28
CA ASN A 85 -12.29 7.25 -0.01
C ASN A 85 -12.20 5.99 0.83
N GLY A 86 -11.44 5.01 0.36
CA GLY A 86 -11.31 3.70 1.00
C GLY A 86 -10.59 2.69 0.11
N ALA A 87 -10.52 1.45 0.59
CA ALA A 87 -9.79 0.38 -0.08
C ALA A 87 -10.36 0.05 -1.46
N ALA A 88 -11.69 -0.05 -1.60
CA ALA A 88 -12.33 -0.33 -2.89
C ALA A 88 -11.97 0.71 -3.95
N ARG A 89 -12.12 1.99 -3.60
CA ARG A 89 -11.78 3.09 -4.50
C ARG A 89 -10.31 3.08 -4.88
N ASN A 90 -9.41 2.86 -3.91
CA ASN A 90 -7.97 2.79 -4.19
C ASN A 90 -7.62 1.71 -5.21
N ALA A 91 -8.16 0.49 -5.05
CA ALA A 91 -7.85 -0.61 -5.96
C ALA A 91 -8.37 -0.34 -7.39
N ILE A 92 -9.60 0.14 -7.53
CA ILE A 92 -10.19 0.45 -8.84
C ILE A 92 -9.46 1.61 -9.51
N ASP A 93 -9.18 2.71 -8.78
CA ASP A 93 -8.48 3.88 -9.29
C ASP A 93 -7.09 3.51 -9.81
N CYS A 94 -6.30 2.75 -9.04
CA CYS A 94 -4.99 2.27 -9.45
C CYS A 94 -5.08 1.39 -10.71
N ALA A 95 -6.05 0.47 -10.77
CA ALA A 95 -6.24 -0.40 -11.93
C ALA A 95 -6.63 0.40 -13.19
N MET A 96 -7.50 1.41 -13.07
CA MET A 96 -7.89 2.28 -14.18
C MET A 96 -6.71 3.12 -14.68
N TRP A 97 -5.90 3.71 -13.79
CA TRP A 97 -4.71 4.46 -14.18
C TRP A 97 -3.66 3.58 -14.88
N ASP A 98 -3.42 2.38 -14.35
CA ASP A 98 -2.48 1.42 -14.95
C ASP A 98 -2.95 1.00 -16.37
N LEU A 99 -4.25 0.72 -16.52
CA LEU A 99 -4.84 0.40 -17.80
C LEU A 99 -4.71 1.55 -18.80
N GLU A 100 -5.05 2.77 -18.40
CA GLU A 100 -5.00 3.96 -19.25
C GLU A 100 -3.56 4.27 -19.73
N CYS A 101 -2.59 4.10 -18.81
CA CYS A 101 -1.17 4.24 -19.15
C CYS A 101 -0.73 3.24 -20.21
N LYS A 102 -1.18 2.00 -20.13
CA LYS A 102 -0.85 0.93 -21.08
C LYS A 102 -1.54 1.14 -22.44
N ILE A 103 -2.82 1.49 -22.44
CA ILE A 103 -3.57 1.80 -23.68
C ILE A 103 -2.90 2.97 -24.44
N LYS A 104 -2.50 4.03 -23.73
CA LYS A 104 -1.86 5.21 -24.31
C LYS A 104 -0.34 5.07 -24.50
N ASN A 105 0.23 3.94 -24.13
CA ASN A 105 1.67 3.68 -24.15
C ASN A 105 2.47 4.84 -23.52
N THR A 106 2.09 5.24 -22.31
CA THR A 106 2.69 6.40 -21.63
C THR A 106 2.77 6.15 -20.12
N SER A 107 3.38 7.08 -19.40
CA SER A 107 3.49 7.04 -17.95
C SER A 107 2.47 7.95 -17.28
N ILE A 108 2.10 7.60 -16.04
CA ILE A 108 1.10 8.35 -15.27
C ILE A 108 1.46 9.84 -15.12
N TRP A 109 2.73 10.18 -14.86
CA TRP A 109 3.13 11.59 -14.71
C TRP A 109 2.95 12.40 -16.02
N LYS A 110 3.12 11.76 -17.17
CA LYS A 110 2.84 12.41 -18.46
C LYS A 110 1.35 12.61 -18.66
N LEU A 111 0.52 11.61 -18.34
CA LEU A 111 -0.95 11.75 -18.39
C LEU A 111 -1.46 12.85 -17.48
N MET A 112 -0.89 12.97 -16.30
CA MET A 112 -1.26 14.00 -15.32
C MET A 112 -0.64 15.38 -15.62
N GLY A 113 0.24 15.49 -16.62
CA GLY A 113 0.93 16.74 -16.95
C GLY A 113 1.91 17.22 -15.87
N VAL A 114 2.43 16.30 -15.04
CA VAL A 114 3.38 16.63 -13.98
C VAL A 114 4.80 16.24 -14.38
N THR A 115 5.77 16.86 -13.74
CA THR A 115 7.19 16.56 -13.96
C THR A 115 7.49 15.10 -13.58
N LYS A 116 8.36 14.45 -14.37
CA LYS A 116 8.82 13.10 -14.04
C LYS A 116 9.33 13.04 -12.61
N PRO A 117 8.86 12.09 -11.78
CA PRO A 117 9.35 11.95 -10.42
C PRO A 117 10.85 11.68 -10.38
N THR A 118 11.54 12.34 -9.46
CA THR A 118 12.93 12.05 -9.11
C THR A 118 12.99 10.98 -8.04
N THR A 119 14.20 10.51 -7.72
CA THR A 119 14.42 9.59 -6.61
C THR A 119 13.95 10.21 -5.30
N LEU A 120 13.08 9.51 -4.59
CA LEU A 120 12.64 9.87 -3.24
C LEU A 120 13.42 9.04 -2.21
N PRO A 121 13.85 9.64 -1.09
CA PRO A 121 14.48 8.90 -0.01
C PRO A 121 13.47 7.96 0.64
N GLY A 122 13.83 6.67 0.72
CA GLY A 122 13.03 5.66 1.40
C GLY A 122 13.21 5.71 2.92
N SER A 123 12.28 5.09 3.64
CA SER A 123 12.41 4.80 5.06
C SER A 123 12.36 3.30 5.31
N TYR A 124 13.16 2.81 6.25
CA TYR A 124 13.08 1.43 6.73
C TYR A 124 12.30 1.37 8.03
N THR A 125 11.40 0.39 8.15
CA THR A 125 10.63 0.18 9.39
C THR A 125 11.21 -0.95 10.20
N VAL A 126 11.78 -0.61 11.36
CA VAL A 126 12.16 -1.54 12.40
C VAL A 126 10.90 -1.91 13.17
N VAL A 127 10.50 -3.18 13.09
CA VAL A 127 9.31 -3.69 13.77
C VAL A 127 9.57 -3.90 15.25
N LEU A 128 8.50 -3.91 16.06
CA LEU A 128 8.59 -4.17 17.49
C LEU A 128 9.07 -5.61 17.75
N ASP A 129 10.18 -5.74 18.46
CA ASP A 129 10.78 -7.00 18.92
C ASP A 129 11.53 -6.74 20.25
N GLU A 130 12.29 -7.71 20.74
CA GLU A 130 13.23 -7.53 21.85
C GLU A 130 14.26 -6.44 21.51
N PRO A 131 14.65 -5.58 22.46
CA PRO A 131 15.52 -4.43 22.21
C PRO A 131 16.80 -4.75 21.44
N GLU A 132 17.46 -5.86 21.77
CA GLU A 132 18.70 -6.30 21.14
C GLU A 132 18.51 -6.61 19.65
N LYS A 133 17.41 -7.29 19.28
CA LYS A 133 17.06 -7.59 17.90
C LYS A 133 16.70 -6.34 17.12
N MET A 134 16.00 -5.39 17.76
CA MET A 134 15.69 -4.11 17.13
C MET A 134 16.96 -3.31 16.83
N ILE A 135 17.93 -3.30 17.74
CA ILE A 135 19.23 -2.62 17.53
C ILE A 135 20.05 -3.31 16.44
N GLU A 136 20.04 -4.64 16.39
CA GLU A 136 20.63 -5.41 15.29
C GLU A 136 19.96 -5.06 13.94
N ASP A 137 18.63 -5.02 13.89
CA ASP A 137 17.86 -4.64 12.68
C ASP A 137 18.20 -3.20 12.24
N VAL A 138 18.36 -2.25 13.17
CA VAL A 138 18.88 -0.90 12.90
C VAL A 138 20.27 -0.95 12.27
N SER A 139 21.20 -1.70 12.85
CA SER A 139 22.59 -1.76 12.38
C SER A 139 22.70 -2.35 10.97
N ASN A 140 21.80 -3.26 10.61
CA ASN A 140 21.77 -3.91 9.30
C ASN A 140 21.11 -3.06 8.19
N HIS A 141 20.49 -1.90 8.54
CA HIS A 141 19.75 -1.07 7.58
C HIS A 141 20.14 0.42 7.66
N LEU A 142 21.41 0.68 7.97
CA LEU A 142 21.96 2.04 8.04
C LEU A 142 22.06 2.74 6.68
N GLU A 143 21.85 2.07 5.57
CA GLU A 143 21.80 2.68 4.23
C GLU A 143 20.54 3.56 4.04
N PHE A 144 19.45 3.30 4.77
CA PHE A 144 18.24 4.12 4.67
C PHE A 144 18.42 5.46 5.39
N PRO A 145 18.04 6.57 4.77
CA PRO A 145 18.17 7.91 5.38
C PRO A 145 17.21 8.12 6.55
N THR A 146 16.10 7.39 6.57
CA THR A 146 15.07 7.47 7.61
C THR A 146 14.80 6.09 8.19
N LEU A 147 14.81 5.99 9.51
CA LEU A 147 14.44 4.81 10.26
C LEU A 147 13.11 5.06 11.01
N LYS A 148 12.11 4.21 10.75
CA LYS A 148 10.83 4.24 11.44
C LYS A 148 10.77 3.14 12.49
N LEU A 149 10.85 3.52 13.77
CA LEU A 149 10.89 2.58 14.87
C LEU A 149 9.49 2.28 15.40
N LYS A 150 9.11 1.01 15.49
CA LYS A 150 7.90 0.57 16.20
C LYS A 150 8.31 0.18 17.61
N VAL A 151 8.00 1.01 18.59
CA VAL A 151 8.43 0.84 19.98
C VAL A 151 7.24 0.74 20.92
N ASN A 152 7.45 0.07 22.04
CA ASN A 152 6.55 0.14 23.18
C ASN A 152 7.02 1.24 24.17
N LYS A 153 6.21 1.51 25.17
CA LYS A 153 6.52 2.57 26.17
C LYS A 153 7.72 2.21 27.05
N ASN A 154 7.92 0.93 27.34
CA ASN A 154 8.92 0.48 28.32
C ASN A 154 10.35 0.60 27.77
N ASP A 155 10.53 0.24 26.50
CA ASP A 155 11.86 0.12 25.86
C ASP A 155 12.22 1.36 25.02
N LEU A 156 11.29 2.32 24.92
CA LEU A 156 11.44 3.52 24.09
C LEU A 156 12.78 4.23 24.28
N HIS A 157 13.15 4.51 25.54
CA HIS A 157 14.36 5.28 25.84
C HIS A 157 15.63 4.51 25.44
N GLN A 158 15.71 3.23 25.80
CA GLN A 158 16.84 2.37 25.45
C GLN A 158 17.03 2.28 23.94
N ILE A 159 15.94 1.98 23.20
CA ILE A 159 15.99 1.81 21.75
C ILE A 159 16.37 3.12 21.06
N LEU A 160 15.79 4.25 21.45
CA LEU A 160 16.12 5.55 20.86
C LEU A 160 17.57 5.93 21.12
N THR A 161 18.07 5.76 22.35
CA THR A 161 19.47 6.07 22.70
C THR A 161 20.44 5.25 21.85
N LYS A 162 20.27 3.93 21.82
CA LYS A 162 21.12 3.03 21.04
C LYS A 162 21.03 3.28 19.53
N THR A 163 19.82 3.49 19.03
CA THR A 163 19.63 3.85 17.61
C THR A 163 20.35 5.15 17.26
N ARG A 164 20.31 6.14 18.17
CA ARG A 164 20.98 7.42 17.93
C ARG A 164 22.50 7.31 18.00
N GLU A 165 23.05 6.44 18.86
CA GLU A 165 24.48 6.13 18.88
C GLU A 165 24.96 5.53 17.55
N LEU A 166 24.18 4.61 16.96
CA LEU A 166 24.50 3.95 15.69
C LEU A 166 24.23 4.86 14.46
N SER A 167 23.32 5.81 14.58
CA SER A 167 22.84 6.63 13.47
C SER A 167 22.64 8.10 13.86
N PRO A 168 23.71 8.83 14.20
CA PRO A 168 23.63 10.18 14.78
C PRO A 168 22.93 11.20 13.89
N ASN A 169 23.04 11.04 12.57
CA ASN A 169 22.56 12.01 11.57
C ASN A 169 21.30 11.56 10.83
N LYS A 170 20.69 10.42 11.20
CA LYS A 170 19.49 9.93 10.52
C LYS A 170 18.21 10.53 11.08
N VAL A 171 17.20 10.61 10.23
CA VAL A 171 15.82 10.93 10.67
C VAL A 171 15.23 9.71 11.35
N LEU A 172 14.75 9.88 12.57
CA LEU A 172 14.01 8.86 13.33
C LEU A 172 12.54 9.25 13.43
N ILE A 173 11.65 8.30 13.17
CA ILE A 173 10.20 8.47 13.26
C ILE A 173 9.62 7.41 14.21
#